data_5e59bb83ba84edb7442a53508dd92861
#
_entry.id   5e59bb83ba84edb7442a53508dd92861
#
_cell.length_a   1.000
_cell.length_b   1.000
_cell.length_c   1.000
_cell.angle_alpha   90.00
_cell.angle_beta   90.00
_cell.angle_gamma   90.00
#
_symmetry.space_group_name_H-M   'P 1'
#
loop_
_entity.id
_entity.type
_entity.pdbx_description
1 polymer ?
#
loop_
_entity_poly.entity_id
_entity_poly.type
_entity_poly.pdbx_seq_one_letter_code
_entity_poly.pdbx_strand_id
1 'polypeptide(L)'
;MGMVLPEGVLNNKNLQSVREYFEGRAKIILICSIPQDVFIAAGATVKPSLVFMRRFTVDEEAEYARCKTEALAEVTALHQAELDSFENAIAIADSLTDSLKDDLKDAHARLKQAKKDKKNTSSIEVEIATIKQEQVDNKANKKKAEKELKDLKKKISEDVKPVIKKKFDYDIPIAKVDDAGITTTGAASEGNQLPQLVDEYLTYRTQNNLWSDKHLAYEYYQNNDCKYCCSLDGKEVRNL
;
A
#
# COMPACT_ATOMS: atom_id res chain seq x y z
N MET A 1 5.29 -18.01 -9.22
CA MET A 1 5.95 -17.04 -10.11
C MET A 1 7.35 -16.77 -9.58
N GLY A 2 8.37 -16.84 -10.43
CA GLY A 2 9.73 -16.41 -10.11
C GLY A 2 10.11 -15.18 -10.92
N MET A 3 10.78 -14.23 -10.29
CA MET A 3 11.24 -13.00 -10.93
C MET A 3 12.68 -12.68 -10.52
N VAL A 4 13.44 -12.13 -11.46
CA VAL A 4 14.72 -11.48 -11.18
C VAL A 4 14.47 -10.00 -11.00
N LEU A 5 14.73 -9.48 -9.83
CA LEU A 5 14.48 -8.07 -9.50
C LEU A 5 15.78 -7.39 -9.06
N PRO A 6 16.01 -6.14 -9.46
CA PRO A 6 17.04 -5.33 -8.81
C PRO A 6 16.78 -5.22 -7.31
N GLU A 7 17.81 -5.31 -6.49
CA GLU A 7 17.68 -5.24 -5.02
C GLU A 7 16.98 -3.94 -4.56
N GLY A 8 17.14 -2.85 -5.32
CA GLY A 8 16.43 -1.59 -5.09
C GLY A 8 14.89 -1.71 -5.07
N VAL A 9 14.31 -2.70 -5.75
CA VAL A 9 12.85 -2.93 -5.70
C VAL A 9 12.41 -3.36 -4.31
N LEU A 10 13.28 -4.09 -3.59
CA LEU A 10 12.97 -4.62 -2.26
C LEU A 10 13.16 -3.59 -1.14
N ASN A 11 14.06 -2.60 -1.31
CA ASN A 11 14.46 -1.69 -0.24
C ASN A 11 14.22 -0.19 -0.51
N ASN A 12 14.03 0.24 -1.76
CA ASN A 12 13.85 1.65 -2.08
C ASN A 12 12.44 2.14 -1.71
N LYS A 13 12.35 3.27 -1.00
CA LYS A 13 11.09 3.91 -0.59
C LYS A 13 10.21 4.30 -1.79
N ASN A 14 10.82 4.77 -2.89
CA ASN A 14 10.08 5.18 -4.09
C ASN A 14 9.36 4.01 -4.78
N LEU A 15 9.77 2.77 -4.50
CA LEU A 15 9.17 1.56 -5.04
C LEU A 15 8.28 0.83 -4.02
N GLN A 16 7.89 1.50 -2.96
CA GLN A 16 7.00 0.95 -1.95
C GLN A 16 5.65 0.53 -2.53
N SER A 17 5.09 1.31 -3.44
CA SER A 17 3.82 0.98 -4.09
C SER A 17 3.86 -0.34 -4.88
N VAL A 18 5.02 -0.70 -5.45
CA VAL A 18 5.23 -1.97 -6.14
C VAL A 18 5.16 -3.13 -5.14
N ARG A 19 5.82 -2.99 -3.98
CA ARG A 19 5.76 -4.00 -2.92
C ARG A 19 4.35 -4.15 -2.35
N GLU A 20 3.68 -3.04 -2.08
CA GLU A 20 2.31 -2.99 -1.59
C GLU A 20 1.30 -3.62 -2.56
N TYR A 21 1.59 -3.62 -3.85
CA TYR A 21 0.74 -4.28 -4.84
C TYR A 21 0.66 -5.80 -4.59
N PHE A 22 1.76 -6.43 -4.16
CA PHE A 22 1.80 -7.86 -3.87
C PHE A 22 1.25 -8.20 -2.48
N GLU A 23 1.27 -7.23 -1.54
CA GLU A 23 0.68 -7.43 -0.23
C GLU A 23 -0.83 -7.75 -0.34
N GLY A 24 -1.25 -8.82 0.31
CA GLY A 24 -2.65 -9.28 0.25
C GLY A 24 -3.06 -10.00 -1.03
N ARG A 25 -2.10 -10.32 -1.92
CA ARG A 25 -2.33 -11.06 -3.17
C ARG A 25 -1.44 -12.27 -3.32
N ALA A 26 -0.23 -12.19 -2.80
CA ALA A 26 0.77 -13.24 -2.95
C ALA A 26 1.64 -13.37 -1.70
N LYS A 27 2.02 -14.60 -1.38
CA LYS A 27 3.09 -14.92 -0.42
C LYS A 27 4.43 -14.94 -1.13
N ILE A 28 5.42 -14.31 -0.54
CA ILE A 28 6.82 -14.48 -0.91
C ILE A 28 7.27 -15.80 -0.30
N ILE A 29 7.83 -16.67 -1.11
CA ILE A 29 8.16 -18.05 -0.74
C ILE A 29 9.65 -18.32 -0.65
N LEU A 30 10.42 -17.50 -1.33
CA LEU A 30 11.87 -17.48 -1.25
C LEU A 30 12.38 -16.16 -1.83
N ILE A 31 13.36 -15.55 -1.17
CA ILE A 31 14.18 -14.49 -1.72
C ILE A 31 15.62 -14.99 -1.73
N CYS A 32 16.26 -14.99 -2.89
CA CYS A 32 17.69 -15.32 -3.01
C CYS A 32 18.45 -14.12 -3.57
N SER A 33 19.37 -13.56 -2.78
CA SER A 33 20.32 -12.55 -3.25
C SER A 33 21.42 -13.26 -4.05
N ILE A 34 21.63 -12.82 -5.29
CA ILE A 34 22.68 -13.34 -6.18
C ILE A 34 23.75 -12.28 -6.41
N PRO A 35 24.98 -12.69 -6.82
CA PRO A 35 26.09 -11.76 -7.02
C PRO A 35 25.76 -10.69 -8.05
N GLN A 36 26.35 -9.51 -7.87
CA GLN A 36 26.24 -8.41 -8.84
C GLN A 36 26.83 -8.77 -10.20
N ASP A 37 27.78 -9.68 -10.21
CA ASP A 37 28.56 -10.04 -11.38
C ASP A 37 27.76 -10.77 -12.46
N VAL A 38 26.63 -11.35 -12.12
CA VAL A 38 25.75 -12.14 -13.02
C VAL A 38 25.36 -11.40 -14.29
N PHE A 39 25.21 -10.08 -14.22
CA PHE A 39 24.77 -9.27 -15.35
C PHE A 39 25.85 -8.32 -15.92
N ILE A 40 27.09 -8.39 -15.44
CA ILE A 40 28.18 -7.56 -15.96
C ILE A 40 28.44 -7.84 -17.44
N ALA A 41 28.45 -9.11 -17.85
CA ALA A 41 28.62 -9.48 -19.26
C ALA A 41 27.50 -8.94 -20.16
N ALA A 42 26.31 -8.68 -19.61
CA ALA A 42 25.19 -8.05 -20.30
C ALA A 42 25.17 -6.51 -20.16
N GLY A 43 26.21 -5.91 -19.59
CA GLY A 43 26.35 -4.46 -19.42
C GLY A 43 25.60 -3.87 -18.24
N ALA A 44 25.08 -4.68 -17.31
CA ALA A 44 24.36 -4.19 -16.14
C ALA A 44 25.17 -4.44 -14.86
N THR A 45 25.31 -3.37 -14.04
CA THR A 45 26.03 -3.41 -12.74
C THR A 45 25.07 -3.37 -11.56
N VAL A 46 23.93 -4.01 -11.69
CA VAL A 46 22.88 -4.02 -10.66
C VAL A 46 22.97 -5.31 -9.86
N LYS A 47 22.92 -5.21 -8.55
CA LYS A 47 22.81 -6.40 -7.71
C LYS A 47 21.38 -6.95 -7.78
N PRO A 48 21.18 -8.16 -8.29
CA PRO A 48 19.85 -8.75 -8.46
C PRO A 48 19.47 -9.65 -7.28
N SER A 49 18.17 -9.88 -7.15
CA SER A 49 17.61 -10.91 -6.28
C SER A 49 16.60 -11.76 -7.08
N LEU A 50 16.62 -13.05 -6.83
CA LEU A 50 15.57 -13.96 -7.27
C LEU A 50 14.44 -13.90 -6.24
N VAL A 51 13.25 -13.57 -6.68
CA VAL A 51 12.07 -13.50 -5.80
C VAL A 51 11.03 -14.47 -6.32
N PHE A 52 10.69 -15.43 -5.48
CA PHE A 52 9.66 -16.42 -5.77
C PHE A 52 8.41 -16.11 -4.96
N MET A 53 7.27 -16.10 -5.64
CA MET A 53 5.98 -15.77 -5.05
C MET A 53 4.92 -16.77 -5.49
N ARG A 54 3.98 -17.03 -4.59
CA ARG A 54 2.76 -17.80 -4.84
C ARG A 54 1.54 -16.90 -4.64
N ARG A 55 0.58 -16.96 -5.52
CA ARG A 55 -0.72 -16.31 -5.31
C ARG A 55 -1.37 -16.86 -4.04
N PHE A 56 -2.07 -16.02 -3.30
CA PHE A 56 -2.90 -16.47 -2.19
C PHE A 56 -3.96 -17.47 -2.65
N THR A 57 -4.27 -18.43 -1.81
CA THR A 57 -5.49 -19.22 -1.94
C THR A 57 -6.69 -18.38 -1.58
N VAL A 58 -7.89 -18.87 -1.88
CA VAL A 58 -9.14 -18.19 -1.51
C VAL A 58 -9.24 -18.00 0.01
N ASP A 59 -8.83 -19.00 0.79
CA ASP A 59 -8.84 -18.94 2.26
C ASP A 59 -7.84 -17.91 2.78
N GLU A 60 -6.64 -17.84 2.21
CA GLU A 60 -5.62 -16.85 2.57
C GLU A 60 -6.04 -15.43 2.20
N GLU A 61 -6.70 -15.23 1.06
CA GLU A 61 -7.29 -13.92 0.70
C GLU A 61 -8.35 -13.50 1.71
N ALA A 62 -9.23 -14.42 2.10
CA ALA A 62 -10.27 -14.16 3.10
C ALA A 62 -9.68 -13.86 4.48
N GLU A 63 -8.68 -14.62 4.90
CA GLU A 63 -7.99 -14.41 6.17
C GLU A 63 -7.24 -13.07 6.19
N TYR A 64 -6.51 -12.74 5.13
CA TYR A 64 -5.84 -11.45 5.02
C TYR A 64 -6.83 -10.29 5.06
N ALA A 65 -7.96 -10.39 4.36
CA ALA A 65 -9.02 -9.38 4.38
C ALA A 65 -9.61 -9.20 5.78
N ARG A 66 -9.83 -10.30 6.51
CA ARG A 66 -10.27 -10.26 7.92
C ARG A 66 -9.23 -9.55 8.80
N CYS A 67 -7.97 -9.96 8.74
CA CYS A 67 -6.88 -9.35 9.51
C CYS A 67 -6.75 -7.85 9.20
N LYS A 68 -6.92 -7.45 7.94
CA LYS A 68 -6.89 -6.04 7.52
C LYS A 68 -8.05 -5.24 8.12
N THR A 69 -9.26 -5.80 8.13
CA THR A 69 -10.45 -5.16 8.70
C THR A 69 -10.31 -4.98 10.21
N GLU A 70 -9.86 -6.03 10.90
CA GLU A 70 -9.61 -5.99 12.34
C GLU A 70 -8.53 -4.96 12.71
N ALA A 71 -7.41 -4.97 11.98
CA ALA A 71 -6.32 -4.03 12.21
C ALA A 71 -6.77 -2.56 11.98
N LEU A 72 -7.57 -2.33 10.95
CA LEU A 72 -8.10 -1.00 10.67
C LEU A 72 -9.04 -0.55 11.81
N ALA A 73 -9.93 -1.42 12.26
CA ALA A 73 -10.83 -1.11 13.37
C ALA A 73 -10.06 -0.82 14.67
N GLU A 74 -9.05 -1.63 14.98
CA GLU A 74 -8.21 -1.46 16.17
C GLU A 74 -7.47 -0.12 16.17
N VAL A 75 -6.78 0.21 15.07
CA VAL A 75 -6.02 1.46 14.96
C VAL A 75 -6.95 2.67 14.88
N THR A 76 -8.09 2.57 14.17
CA THR A 76 -9.07 3.67 14.10
C THR A 76 -9.64 3.98 15.46
N ALA A 77 -9.96 2.96 16.26
CA ALA A 77 -10.47 3.15 17.62
C ALA A 77 -9.51 3.95 18.53
N LEU A 78 -8.20 3.80 18.34
CA LEU A 78 -7.21 4.57 19.09
C LEU A 78 -7.24 6.07 18.75
N HIS A 79 -7.69 6.43 17.56
CA HIS A 79 -7.74 7.80 17.07
C HIS A 79 -9.17 8.35 16.93
N GLN A 80 -10.19 7.61 17.41
CA GLN A 80 -11.60 7.98 17.21
C GLN A 80 -11.92 9.36 17.75
N ALA A 81 -11.43 9.70 18.95
CA ALA A 81 -11.67 11.01 19.54
C ALA A 81 -11.08 12.17 18.73
N GLU A 82 -9.90 11.96 18.12
CA GLU A 82 -9.27 12.97 17.25
C GLU A 82 -10.05 13.11 15.92
N LEU A 83 -10.48 11.97 15.34
CA LEU A 83 -11.29 11.95 14.12
C LEU A 83 -12.61 12.71 14.35
N ASP A 84 -13.33 12.38 15.41
CA ASP A 84 -14.59 13.03 15.77
C ASP A 84 -14.40 14.54 16.01
N SER A 85 -13.30 14.94 16.65
CA SER A 85 -12.99 16.35 16.89
C SER A 85 -12.81 17.13 15.58
N PHE A 86 -12.04 16.60 14.62
CA PHE A 86 -11.84 17.26 13.33
C PHE A 86 -13.10 17.25 12.47
N GLU A 87 -13.83 16.13 12.44
CA GLU A 87 -15.08 16.02 11.68
C GLU A 87 -16.15 16.98 12.24
N ASN A 88 -16.26 17.11 13.56
CA ASN A 88 -17.14 18.09 14.21
C ASN A 88 -16.70 19.53 13.91
N ALA A 89 -15.40 19.83 13.95
CA ALA A 89 -14.90 21.16 13.62
C ALA A 89 -15.24 21.56 12.18
N ILE A 90 -15.15 20.62 11.24
CA ILE A 90 -15.54 20.83 9.83
C ILE A 90 -17.05 21.06 9.73
N ALA A 91 -17.87 20.25 10.40
CA ALA A 91 -19.33 20.37 10.39
C ALA A 91 -19.79 21.72 10.98
N ILE A 92 -19.19 22.17 12.08
CA ILE A 92 -19.44 23.48 12.67
C ILE A 92 -19.07 24.60 11.70
N ALA A 93 -17.92 24.50 11.04
CA ALA A 93 -17.48 25.49 10.06
C ALA A 93 -18.38 25.54 8.82
N ASP A 94 -18.96 24.42 8.40
CA ASP A 94 -19.96 24.38 7.31
C ASP A 94 -21.25 25.06 7.71
N SER A 95 -21.80 24.75 8.88
CA SER A 95 -22.99 25.38 9.40
C SER A 95 -22.82 26.92 9.57
N LEU A 96 -21.65 27.33 10.08
CA LEU A 96 -21.32 28.75 10.21
C LEU A 96 -21.18 29.44 8.84
N THR A 97 -20.63 28.72 7.84
CA THR A 97 -20.52 29.26 6.47
C THR A 97 -21.90 29.59 5.90
N ASP A 98 -22.89 28.73 6.13
CA ASP A 98 -24.25 28.95 5.61
C ASP A 98 -24.96 30.07 6.38
N SER A 99 -24.85 30.11 7.70
CA SER A 99 -25.37 31.24 8.52
C SER A 99 -24.78 32.59 8.06
N LEU A 100 -23.45 32.68 7.94
CA LEU A 100 -22.78 33.91 7.50
C LEU A 100 -23.14 34.35 6.08
N LYS A 101 -23.52 33.41 5.19
CA LYS A 101 -24.04 33.77 3.86
C LYS A 101 -25.40 34.43 3.96
N ASP A 102 -26.29 33.88 4.79
CA ASP A 102 -27.64 34.45 4.99
C ASP A 102 -27.56 35.81 5.69
N ASP A 103 -26.73 35.93 6.74
CA ASP A 103 -26.51 37.20 7.44
C ASP A 103 -25.95 38.27 6.49
N LEU A 104 -25.03 37.93 5.62
CA LEU A 104 -24.46 38.84 4.62
C LEU A 104 -25.51 39.29 3.60
N LYS A 105 -26.39 38.37 3.17
CA LYS A 105 -27.50 38.69 2.27
C LYS A 105 -28.48 39.67 2.90
N ASP A 106 -28.84 39.43 4.17
CA ASP A 106 -29.75 40.29 4.91
C ASP A 106 -29.13 41.68 5.19
N ALA A 107 -27.85 41.73 5.56
CA ALA A 107 -27.13 42.98 5.74
C ALA A 107 -27.06 43.81 4.44
N HIS A 108 -26.81 43.16 3.29
CA HIS A 108 -26.83 43.81 1.98
C HIS A 108 -28.24 44.35 1.61
N ALA A 109 -29.32 43.62 1.94
CA ALA A 109 -30.71 44.07 1.71
C ALA A 109 -31.00 45.31 2.54
N ARG A 110 -30.63 45.31 3.85
CA ARG A 110 -30.74 46.47 4.75
C ARG A 110 -29.94 47.66 4.24
N LEU A 111 -28.73 47.46 3.77
CA LEU A 111 -27.89 48.51 3.20
C LEU A 111 -28.55 49.15 1.95
N LYS A 112 -29.11 48.34 1.06
CA LYS A 112 -29.82 48.81 -0.14
C LYS A 112 -31.06 49.66 0.23
N GLN A 113 -31.81 49.25 1.25
CA GLN A 113 -32.96 50.00 1.71
C GLN A 113 -32.55 51.30 2.39
N ALA A 114 -31.56 51.29 3.29
CA ALA A 114 -31.05 52.50 3.95
C ALA A 114 -30.54 53.55 2.97
N LYS A 115 -29.86 53.13 1.88
CA LYS A 115 -29.42 54.03 0.80
C LYS A 115 -30.60 54.67 0.05
N LYS A 116 -31.69 53.94 -0.18
CA LYS A 116 -32.92 54.50 -0.79
C LYS A 116 -33.57 55.56 0.13
N ASP A 117 -33.59 55.28 1.43
CA ASP A 117 -34.19 56.13 2.45
C ASP A 117 -33.28 57.31 2.87
N LYS A 118 -32.09 57.47 2.26
CA LYS A 118 -31.05 58.46 2.58
C LYS A 118 -30.66 58.48 4.07
N LYS A 119 -30.67 57.31 4.73
CA LYS A 119 -30.24 57.12 6.13
C LYS A 119 -28.74 56.86 6.22
N ASN A 120 -28.18 57.08 7.42
CA ASN A 120 -26.76 56.72 7.68
C ASN A 120 -26.53 55.23 7.52
N THR A 121 -25.51 54.84 6.73
CA THR A 121 -25.18 53.45 6.38
C THR A 121 -23.92 52.92 7.10
N SER A 122 -23.21 53.77 7.83
CA SER A 122 -21.89 53.44 8.41
C SER A 122 -21.91 52.19 9.29
N SER A 123 -22.95 52.01 10.14
CA SER A 123 -23.06 50.84 11.02
C SER A 123 -23.27 49.54 10.23
N ILE A 124 -24.08 49.59 9.15
CA ILE A 124 -24.35 48.42 8.32
C ILE A 124 -23.11 48.05 7.48
N GLU A 125 -22.34 49.04 7.04
CA GLU A 125 -21.11 48.81 6.32
C GLU A 125 -20.03 48.17 7.19
N VAL A 126 -19.94 48.57 8.48
CA VAL A 126 -19.07 47.92 9.46
C VAL A 126 -19.53 46.47 9.72
N GLU A 127 -20.84 46.24 9.90
CA GLU A 127 -21.39 44.89 10.07
C GLU A 127 -21.06 43.97 8.88
N ILE A 128 -21.21 44.43 7.66
CA ILE A 128 -20.84 43.69 6.45
C ILE A 128 -19.34 43.39 6.42
N ALA A 129 -18.50 44.33 6.85
CA ALA A 129 -17.05 44.10 6.91
C ALA A 129 -16.70 43.02 7.95
N THR A 130 -17.36 43.03 9.12
CA THR A 130 -17.18 42.01 10.16
C THR A 130 -17.61 40.65 9.66
N ILE A 131 -18.78 40.49 9.06
CA ILE A 131 -19.27 39.21 8.51
C ILE A 131 -18.30 38.68 7.44
N LYS A 132 -17.75 39.53 6.58
CA LYS A 132 -16.78 39.12 5.60
C LYS A 132 -15.47 38.64 6.23
N GLN A 133 -15.02 39.29 7.30
CA GLN A 133 -13.83 38.85 8.01
C GLN A 133 -14.08 37.49 8.69
N GLU A 134 -15.23 37.31 9.32
CA GLU A 134 -15.61 36.00 9.90
C GLU A 134 -15.71 34.89 8.87
N GLN A 135 -16.19 35.19 7.65
CA GLN A 135 -16.17 34.22 6.53
C GLN A 135 -14.74 33.80 6.14
N VAL A 136 -13.80 34.75 6.12
CA VAL A 136 -12.39 34.47 5.82
C VAL A 136 -11.78 33.60 6.91
N ASP A 137 -12.01 33.95 8.18
CA ASP A 137 -11.47 33.25 9.33
C ASP A 137 -12.05 31.84 9.44
N ASN A 138 -13.36 31.68 9.23
CA ASN A 138 -14.04 30.41 9.23
C ASN A 138 -13.51 29.50 8.10
N LYS A 139 -13.31 30.04 6.89
CA LYS A 139 -12.73 29.29 5.76
C LYS A 139 -11.29 28.82 6.06
N ALA A 140 -10.49 29.67 6.72
CA ALA A 140 -9.14 29.32 7.13
C ALA A 140 -9.14 28.18 8.16
N ASN A 141 -10.01 28.27 9.18
CA ASN A 141 -10.18 27.27 10.22
C ASN A 141 -10.66 25.92 9.63
N LYS A 142 -11.65 25.96 8.74
CA LYS A 142 -12.13 24.76 8.03
C LYS A 142 -11.00 24.09 7.27
N LYS A 143 -10.25 24.85 6.47
CA LYS A 143 -9.13 24.32 5.68
C LYS A 143 -8.03 23.71 6.56
N LYS A 144 -7.80 24.28 7.75
CA LYS A 144 -6.86 23.73 8.73
C LYS A 144 -7.35 22.38 9.25
N ALA A 145 -8.61 22.29 9.68
CA ALA A 145 -9.21 21.05 10.18
C ALA A 145 -9.25 19.95 9.11
N GLU A 146 -9.59 20.29 7.86
CA GLU A 146 -9.56 19.36 6.73
C GLU A 146 -8.15 18.79 6.47
N LYS A 147 -7.13 19.65 6.58
CA LYS A 147 -5.73 19.22 6.44
C LYS A 147 -5.32 18.26 7.57
N GLU A 148 -5.62 18.64 8.82
CA GLU A 148 -5.31 17.83 10.00
C GLU A 148 -6.03 16.47 9.95
N LEU A 149 -7.29 16.44 9.54
CA LEU A 149 -8.04 15.19 9.30
C LEU A 149 -7.39 14.32 8.23
N LYS A 150 -6.96 14.91 7.13
CA LYS A 150 -6.26 14.19 6.04
C LYS A 150 -4.93 13.60 6.53
N ASP A 151 -4.16 14.37 7.28
CA ASP A 151 -2.87 13.94 7.82
C ASP A 151 -3.07 12.82 8.86
N LEU A 152 -4.10 12.90 9.70
CA LEU A 152 -4.48 11.85 10.63
C LEU A 152 -4.93 10.57 9.92
N LYS A 153 -5.78 10.66 8.90
CA LYS A 153 -6.19 9.48 8.09
C LYS A 153 -4.99 8.82 7.39
N LYS A 154 -4.02 9.61 6.96
CA LYS A 154 -2.77 9.07 6.41
C LYS A 154 -1.95 8.36 7.49
N LYS A 155 -1.80 8.95 8.66
CA LYS A 155 -1.11 8.32 9.80
C LYS A 155 -1.76 6.98 10.18
N ILE A 156 -3.09 6.95 10.33
CA ILE A 156 -3.84 5.71 10.59
C ILE A 156 -3.53 4.65 9.52
N SER A 157 -3.53 5.02 8.24
CA SER A 157 -3.20 4.10 7.14
C SER A 157 -1.77 3.54 7.23
N GLU A 158 -0.82 4.31 7.74
CA GLU A 158 0.56 3.87 7.98
C GLU A 158 0.65 2.97 9.21
N ASP A 159 -0.03 3.32 10.29
CA ASP A 159 -0.03 2.58 11.56
C ASP A 159 -0.77 1.23 11.46
N VAL A 160 -1.72 1.09 10.55
CA VAL A 160 -2.43 -0.17 10.27
C VAL A 160 -1.50 -1.24 9.67
N LYS A 161 -0.50 -0.87 8.88
CA LYS A 161 0.38 -1.82 8.17
C LYS A 161 1.14 -2.77 9.11
N PRO A 162 1.82 -2.31 10.17
CA PRO A 162 2.49 -3.21 11.11
C PRO A 162 1.52 -4.12 11.86
N VAL A 163 0.30 -3.65 12.13
CA VAL A 163 -0.73 -4.47 12.81
C VAL A 163 -1.21 -5.59 11.90
N ILE A 164 -1.44 -5.31 10.60
CA ILE A 164 -1.76 -6.35 9.61
C ILE A 164 -0.65 -7.39 9.57
N LYS A 165 0.62 -6.96 9.46
CA LYS A 165 1.76 -7.88 9.42
C LYS A 165 1.86 -8.77 10.66
N LYS A 166 1.52 -8.25 11.82
CA LYS A 166 1.49 -9.02 13.06
C LYS A 166 0.34 -10.03 13.11
N LYS A 167 -0.81 -9.70 12.54
CA LYS A 167 -1.99 -10.57 12.53
C LYS A 167 -1.92 -11.63 11.42
N PHE A 168 -1.32 -11.28 10.29
CA PHE A 168 -1.10 -12.16 9.13
C PHE A 168 0.40 -12.30 8.90
N ASP A 169 1.03 -13.12 9.74
CA ASP A 169 2.47 -13.35 9.69
C ASP A 169 2.78 -14.71 9.06
N TYR A 170 3.91 -14.77 8.34
CA TYR A 170 4.44 -15.99 7.78
C TYR A 170 5.94 -15.88 7.53
N ASP A 171 6.65 -17.00 7.62
CA ASP A 171 8.09 -17.05 7.40
C ASP A 171 8.44 -16.85 5.92
N ILE A 172 9.43 -15.97 5.69
CA ILE A 172 10.01 -15.74 4.36
C ILE A 172 11.45 -16.25 4.39
N PRO A 173 11.75 -17.40 3.78
CA PRO A 173 13.12 -17.88 3.63
C PRO A 173 13.95 -16.90 2.80
N ILE A 174 15.10 -16.52 3.33
CA ILE A 174 16.05 -15.64 2.64
C ILE A 174 17.37 -16.39 2.51
N ALA A 175 17.88 -16.48 1.29
CA ALA A 175 19.15 -17.07 0.96
C ALA A 175 20.08 -16.06 0.28
N LYS A 176 21.36 -16.34 0.34
CA LYS A 176 22.39 -15.64 -0.41
C LYS A 176 23.31 -16.66 -1.05
N VAL A 177 23.60 -16.49 -2.34
CA VAL A 177 24.63 -17.23 -3.04
C VAL A 177 25.76 -16.30 -3.47
N ASP A 178 26.97 -16.79 -3.38
CA ASP A 178 28.18 -16.05 -3.78
C ASP A 178 28.62 -16.39 -5.21
N ASP A 179 28.13 -17.51 -5.77
CA ASP A 179 28.28 -17.89 -7.16
C ASP A 179 26.97 -18.42 -7.72
N ALA A 180 26.48 -17.80 -8.78
CA ALA A 180 25.22 -18.14 -9.46
C ALA A 180 25.46 -18.87 -10.80
N GLY A 181 26.64 -19.47 -11.01
CA GLY A 181 26.96 -20.26 -12.18
C GLY A 181 27.44 -19.45 -13.37
N ILE A 182 27.68 -18.15 -13.25
CA ILE A 182 28.12 -17.25 -14.32
C ILE A 182 29.22 -16.35 -13.82
N THR A 183 30.31 -16.25 -14.58
CA THR A 183 31.43 -15.32 -14.34
C THR A 183 31.14 -13.92 -14.89
N THR A 184 31.96 -12.96 -14.51
CA THR A 184 31.87 -11.57 -15.03
C THR A 184 32.01 -11.45 -16.54
N THR A 185 32.63 -12.46 -17.18
CA THR A 185 32.79 -12.54 -18.65
C THR A 185 31.63 -13.25 -19.34
N GLY A 186 30.65 -13.76 -18.58
CA GLY A 186 29.52 -14.52 -19.13
C GLY A 186 29.80 -16.00 -19.36
N ALA A 187 30.97 -16.50 -18.95
CA ALA A 187 31.28 -17.94 -19.01
C ALA A 187 30.64 -18.69 -17.83
N ALA A 188 30.42 -20.00 -18.00
CA ALA A 188 29.94 -20.84 -16.90
C ALA A 188 30.97 -20.90 -15.76
N SER A 189 30.49 -20.86 -14.52
CA SER A 189 31.29 -21.08 -13.31
C SER A 189 31.04 -22.49 -12.77
N GLU A 190 32.10 -23.16 -12.30
CA GLU A 190 32.00 -24.47 -11.66
C GLU A 190 31.44 -24.36 -10.20
N GLY A 191 31.50 -23.17 -9.60
CA GLY A 191 31.06 -22.94 -8.21
C GLY A 191 29.56 -22.68 -8.05
N ASN A 192 28.72 -22.99 -9.04
CA ASN A 192 27.29 -22.71 -9.03
C ASN A 192 26.58 -23.28 -7.80
N GLN A 193 26.12 -22.39 -6.91
CA GLN A 193 25.43 -22.75 -5.66
C GLN A 193 23.90 -22.86 -5.81
N LEU A 194 23.33 -22.46 -6.95
CA LEU A 194 21.88 -22.47 -7.15
C LEU A 194 21.26 -23.89 -7.04
N PRO A 195 21.87 -24.96 -7.58
CA PRO A 195 21.35 -26.33 -7.42
C PRO A 195 21.28 -26.73 -5.94
N GLN A 196 22.35 -26.47 -5.17
CA GLN A 196 22.38 -26.75 -3.73
C GLN A 196 21.28 -25.97 -2.98
N LEU A 197 21.09 -24.70 -3.31
CA LEU A 197 20.02 -23.89 -2.72
C LEU A 197 18.64 -24.49 -2.98
N VAL A 198 18.39 -25.04 -4.17
CA VAL A 198 17.12 -25.71 -4.47
C VAL A 198 16.90 -26.90 -3.55
N ASP A 199 17.89 -27.74 -3.34
CA ASP A 199 17.81 -28.90 -2.46
C ASP A 199 17.60 -28.51 -1.00
N GLU A 200 18.31 -27.51 -0.52
CA GLU A 200 18.17 -26.95 0.82
C GLU A 200 16.75 -26.35 1.01
N TYR A 201 16.25 -25.61 0.03
CA TYR A 201 14.93 -25.04 0.06
C TYR A 201 13.82 -26.12 0.06
N LEU A 202 13.94 -27.15 -0.75
CA LEU A 202 12.99 -28.27 -0.76
C LEU A 202 12.98 -29.01 0.58
N THR A 203 14.14 -29.18 1.19
CA THR A 203 14.29 -29.77 2.54
C THR A 203 13.60 -28.90 3.58
N TYR A 204 13.91 -27.61 3.61
CA TYR A 204 13.29 -26.62 4.51
C TYR A 204 11.76 -26.60 4.36
N ARG A 205 11.27 -26.56 3.12
CA ARG A 205 9.85 -26.57 2.80
C ARG A 205 9.16 -27.81 3.36
N THR A 206 9.77 -28.98 3.21
CA THR A 206 9.22 -30.26 3.69
C THR A 206 9.20 -30.30 5.21
N GLN A 207 10.28 -29.89 5.86
CA GLN A 207 10.40 -29.89 7.31
C GLN A 207 9.41 -28.94 7.99
N ASN A 208 9.13 -27.80 7.38
CA ASN A 208 8.24 -26.80 7.91
C ASN A 208 6.81 -26.91 7.36
N ASN A 209 6.52 -27.99 6.64
CA ASN A 209 5.19 -28.23 6.03
C ASN A 209 4.66 -27.03 5.23
N LEU A 210 5.57 -26.27 4.60
CA LEU A 210 5.22 -25.11 3.80
C LEU A 210 4.67 -25.61 2.46
N TRP A 211 3.48 -25.11 2.09
CA TRP A 211 2.81 -25.40 0.81
C TRP A 211 2.53 -26.88 0.58
N SER A 212 1.66 -27.41 1.39
CA SER A 212 1.03 -28.72 1.12
C SER A 212 0.15 -28.71 -0.14
N ASP A 213 -0.12 -27.52 -0.69
CA ASP A 213 -0.93 -27.35 -1.91
C ASP A 213 -0.18 -27.86 -3.13
N LYS A 214 -0.03 -29.15 -3.17
CA LYS A 214 0.74 -29.85 -4.19
C LYS A 214 0.29 -29.52 -5.62
N HIS A 215 -0.89 -28.93 -5.85
CA HIS A 215 -1.52 -29.17 -7.11
C HIS A 215 -2.34 -28.02 -7.68
N LEU A 216 -2.52 -26.88 -7.01
CA LEU A 216 -3.34 -25.82 -7.59
C LEU A 216 -2.84 -25.34 -8.94
N ALA A 217 -1.52 -25.23 -9.13
CA ALA A 217 -0.98 -24.87 -10.44
C ALA A 217 -1.13 -26.01 -11.46
N TYR A 218 -0.88 -27.24 -11.05
CA TYR A 218 -0.97 -28.41 -11.92
C TYR A 218 -2.42 -28.66 -12.34
N GLU A 219 -3.37 -28.65 -11.41
CA GLU A 219 -4.79 -28.78 -11.70
C GLU A 219 -5.31 -27.63 -12.57
N TYR A 220 -4.84 -26.41 -12.32
CA TYR A 220 -5.17 -25.26 -13.15
C TYR A 220 -4.71 -25.47 -14.60
N TYR A 221 -3.48 -25.90 -14.81
CA TYR A 221 -2.94 -26.16 -16.15
C TYR A 221 -3.63 -27.34 -16.84
N GLN A 222 -3.97 -28.39 -16.15
CA GLN A 222 -4.73 -29.50 -16.70
C GLN A 222 -6.14 -29.08 -17.14
N ASN A 223 -6.82 -28.31 -16.30
CA ASN A 223 -8.22 -27.89 -16.54
C ASN A 223 -8.35 -26.80 -17.62
N ASN A 224 -7.26 -26.12 -17.97
CA ASN A 224 -7.25 -25.02 -18.94
C ASN A 224 -6.48 -25.34 -20.24
N ASP A 225 -6.28 -26.60 -20.57
CA ASP A 225 -5.63 -27.05 -21.82
C ASP A 225 -4.30 -26.34 -22.15
N CYS A 226 -3.49 -26.05 -21.12
CA CYS A 226 -2.22 -25.39 -21.32
C CYS A 226 -1.23 -26.29 -22.06
N LYS A 227 -0.57 -25.73 -23.08
CA LYS A 227 0.41 -26.47 -23.93
C LYS A 227 1.61 -27.02 -23.17
N TYR A 228 1.95 -26.46 -22.02
CA TYR A 228 3.09 -26.86 -21.20
C TYR A 228 2.64 -26.99 -19.76
N CYS A 229 2.72 -28.17 -19.23
CA CYS A 229 2.40 -28.49 -17.86
C CYS A 229 3.56 -29.28 -17.26
N CYS A 230 4.16 -28.75 -16.19
CA CYS A 230 5.14 -29.47 -15.39
C CYS A 230 4.49 -29.95 -14.12
N SER A 231 4.59 -31.21 -13.78
CA SER A 231 4.30 -31.65 -12.42
C SER A 231 5.33 -31.06 -11.44
N LEU A 232 4.89 -30.77 -10.21
CA LEU A 232 5.77 -30.17 -9.18
C LEU A 232 6.93 -31.08 -8.77
N ASP A 233 6.85 -32.38 -9.08
CA ASP A 233 7.91 -33.35 -8.86
C ASP A 233 8.85 -33.52 -10.08
N GLY A 234 8.64 -32.73 -11.13
CA GLY A 234 9.50 -32.72 -12.33
C GLY A 234 9.41 -33.95 -13.21
N LYS A 235 8.50 -34.89 -12.91
CA LYS A 235 8.45 -36.19 -13.60
C LYS A 235 7.58 -36.24 -14.85
N GLU A 236 6.66 -35.28 -15.00
CA GLU A 236 5.82 -35.23 -16.19
C GLU A 236 5.86 -33.81 -16.80
N VAL A 237 6.43 -33.73 -17.98
CA VAL A 237 6.24 -32.59 -18.90
C VAL A 237 5.27 -33.08 -19.96
N ARG A 238 4.07 -32.55 -19.99
CA ARG A 238 3.11 -32.81 -21.05
C ARG A 238 3.16 -31.68 -22.07
N ASN A 239 3.50 -31.99 -23.27
CA ASN A 239 3.12 -31.17 -24.43
C ASN A 239 1.66 -31.49 -24.73
N LEU A 240 0.78 -30.54 -24.47
CA LEU A 240 -0.61 -30.62 -24.84
C LEU A 240 -0.80 -30.09 -26.27
#